data_ea20f9bce90135bec71eab79155d53aa
#
_entry.id   ea20f9bce90135bec71eab79155d53aa
#
_cell.length_a   1.000
_cell.length_b   1.000
_cell.length_c   1.000
_cell.angle_alpha   90.00
_cell.angle_beta   90.00
_cell.angle_gamma   90.00
#
_symmetry.space_group_name_H-M   'P 1'
#
loop_
_entity.id
_entity.type
_entity.pdbx_description
1 polymer ?
#
loop_
_entity_poly.entity_id
_entity_poly.type
_entity_poly.pdbx_seq_one_letter_code
_entity_poly.pdbx_strand_id
1 'polypeptide(L)'
;MVIDIREIRPHDKAEWLQLWQGYTRFYGSPQPEEVTECTWQRMLDVNSSVLGRVAVVDDAVVGFAICVLHEGTWVTTPICYLEDLFVDPAFRGQGIARTMIKSLQSEGADKGWSRLYWHTRRDNPARHLYDEFTPADDYVRYRITLGS
;
A
#
# COMPACT_ATOMS: atom_id res chain seq x y z
N MET A 1 4.76 21.10 6.93
CA MET A 1 5.46 19.86 6.57
C MET A 1 5.11 19.49 5.14
N VAL A 2 6.13 19.25 4.34
CA VAL A 2 5.95 18.82 2.95
C VAL A 2 6.06 17.31 2.90
N ILE A 3 5.03 16.66 2.36
CA ILE A 3 4.98 15.21 2.19
C ILE A 3 5.11 14.93 0.70
N ASP A 4 6.17 14.26 0.29
CA ASP A 4 6.38 13.87 -1.09
C ASP A 4 6.05 12.40 -1.26
N ILE A 5 5.14 12.08 -2.18
CA ILE A 5 4.79 10.71 -2.53
C ILE A 5 5.40 10.41 -3.89
N ARG A 6 6.25 9.40 -3.95
CA ARG A 6 6.95 9.03 -5.19
C ARG A 6 7.12 7.53 -5.34
N GLU A 7 7.52 7.11 -6.53
CA GLU A 7 7.88 5.72 -6.76
C GLU A 7 9.04 5.31 -5.88
N ILE A 8 9.01 4.06 -5.43
CA ILE A 8 10.12 3.47 -4.70
C ILE A 8 11.32 3.29 -5.64
N ARG A 9 12.52 3.47 -5.13
CA ARG A 9 13.78 3.40 -5.88
C ARG A 9 14.75 2.43 -5.20
N PRO A 10 15.77 1.93 -5.93
CA PRO A 10 16.73 0.97 -5.34
C PRO A 10 17.38 1.44 -4.05
N HIS A 11 17.69 2.73 -3.93
CA HIS A 11 18.34 3.27 -2.73
C HIS A 11 17.42 3.38 -1.52
N ASP A 12 16.13 3.13 -1.68
CA ASP A 12 15.16 3.16 -0.57
C ASP A 12 15.14 1.87 0.23
N LYS A 13 15.88 0.83 -0.20
CA LYS A 13 15.72 -0.51 0.34
C LYS A 13 15.88 -0.58 1.86
N ALA A 14 16.93 0.03 2.40
CA ALA A 14 17.20 -0.04 3.83
C ALA A 14 16.09 0.60 4.67
N GLU A 15 15.62 1.78 4.27
CA GLU A 15 14.54 2.47 4.98
C GLU A 15 13.20 1.75 4.83
N TRP A 16 12.89 1.29 3.60
CA TRP A 16 11.68 0.51 3.37
C TRP A 16 11.66 -0.78 4.18
N LEU A 17 12.81 -1.47 4.24
CA LEU A 17 12.91 -2.74 4.97
C LEU A 17 12.59 -2.56 6.45
N GLN A 18 13.07 -1.49 7.06
CA GLN A 18 12.75 -1.18 8.45
C GLN A 18 11.24 -0.97 8.64
N LEU A 19 10.63 -0.22 7.74
CA LEU A 19 9.19 0.02 7.79
C LEU A 19 8.41 -1.28 7.55
N TRP A 20 8.82 -2.08 6.59
CA TRP A 20 8.20 -3.37 6.29
C TRP A 20 8.24 -4.32 7.48
N GLN A 21 9.38 -4.40 8.15
CA GLN A 21 9.53 -5.22 9.35
C GLN A 21 8.63 -4.71 10.48
N GLY A 22 8.55 -3.41 10.68
CA GLY A 22 7.65 -2.81 11.66
C GLY A 22 6.19 -3.10 11.35
N TYR A 23 5.81 -2.99 10.09
CA TYR A 23 4.45 -3.24 9.61
C TYR A 23 4.04 -4.70 9.81
N THR A 24 4.85 -5.64 9.34
CA THR A 24 4.52 -7.07 9.43
C THR A 24 4.51 -7.55 10.89
N ARG A 25 5.38 -6.99 11.71
CA ARG A 25 5.42 -7.30 13.15
C ARG A 25 4.20 -6.74 13.86
N PHE A 26 3.77 -5.53 13.53
CA PHE A 26 2.58 -4.89 14.10
C PHE A 26 1.33 -5.75 13.86
N TYR A 27 1.22 -6.36 12.68
CA TYR A 27 0.09 -7.25 12.35
C TYR A 27 0.30 -8.69 12.81
N GLY A 28 1.38 -8.96 13.54
CA GLY A 28 1.65 -10.31 14.07
C GLY A 28 2.00 -11.34 13.02
N SER A 29 2.45 -10.90 11.85
CA SER A 29 2.75 -11.78 10.71
C SER A 29 4.10 -11.42 10.09
N PRO A 30 5.22 -11.57 10.83
CA PRO A 30 6.53 -11.33 10.23
C PRO A 30 6.73 -12.28 9.05
N GLN A 31 7.26 -11.73 7.96
CA GLN A 31 7.39 -12.48 6.72
C GLN A 31 8.78 -13.10 6.58
N PRO A 32 8.88 -14.29 5.97
CA PRO A 32 10.18 -14.87 5.66
C PRO A 32 11.00 -13.94 4.76
N GLU A 33 12.32 -14.04 4.87
CA GLU A 33 13.23 -13.21 4.07
C GLU A 33 12.97 -13.37 2.57
N GLU A 34 12.68 -14.59 2.11
CA GLU A 34 12.41 -14.82 0.69
C GLU A 34 11.16 -14.11 0.19
N VAL A 35 10.12 -13.99 1.01
CA VAL A 35 8.91 -13.24 0.68
C VAL A 35 9.21 -11.75 0.61
N THR A 36 9.93 -11.24 1.60
CA THR A 36 10.31 -9.83 1.67
C THR A 36 11.16 -9.44 0.46
N GLU A 37 12.15 -10.25 0.12
CA GLU A 37 13.02 -9.97 -1.04
C GLU A 37 12.25 -10.05 -2.35
N CYS A 38 11.37 -11.03 -2.48
CA CYS A 38 10.53 -11.16 -3.67
C CYS A 38 9.63 -9.92 -3.83
N THR A 39 9.01 -9.45 -2.76
CA THR A 39 8.18 -8.25 -2.78
C THR A 39 9.00 -7.04 -3.19
N TRP A 40 10.20 -6.89 -2.64
CA TRP A 40 11.11 -5.80 -2.99
C TRP A 40 11.44 -5.80 -4.49
N GLN A 41 11.83 -6.97 -5.02
CA GLN A 41 12.18 -7.10 -6.43
C GLN A 41 10.99 -6.80 -7.34
N ARG A 42 9.80 -7.25 -6.96
CA ARG A 42 8.59 -6.97 -7.73
C ARG A 42 8.30 -5.48 -7.82
N MET A 43 8.50 -4.73 -6.75
CA MET A 43 8.27 -3.29 -6.75
C MET A 43 9.22 -2.55 -7.69
N LEU A 44 10.41 -3.07 -7.94
CA LEU A 44 11.41 -2.46 -8.82
C LEU A 44 11.27 -2.92 -10.27
N ASP A 45 10.54 -3.99 -10.53
CA ASP A 45 10.41 -4.58 -11.87
C ASP A 45 9.27 -3.91 -12.62
N VAL A 46 9.60 -3.18 -13.70
CA VAL A 46 8.61 -2.46 -14.51
C VAL A 46 7.60 -3.40 -15.19
N ASN A 47 7.93 -4.69 -15.28
CA ASN A 47 7.02 -5.69 -15.86
C ASN A 47 6.13 -6.36 -14.81
N SER A 48 6.35 -6.07 -13.55
CA SER A 48 5.50 -6.59 -12.47
C SER A 48 4.23 -5.78 -12.34
N SER A 49 3.16 -6.43 -11.92
CA SER A 49 1.91 -5.74 -11.56
C SER A 49 1.96 -5.09 -10.17
N VAL A 50 3.07 -5.26 -9.45
CA VAL A 50 3.23 -4.69 -8.11
C VAL A 50 3.85 -3.30 -8.20
N LEU A 51 3.21 -2.33 -7.54
CA LEU A 51 3.66 -0.94 -7.50
C LEU A 51 4.04 -0.57 -6.08
N GLY A 52 5.22 0.02 -5.90
CA GLY A 52 5.65 0.54 -4.60
C GLY A 52 5.68 2.06 -4.61
N ARG A 53 5.14 2.67 -3.57
CA ARG A 53 5.19 4.12 -3.35
C ARG A 53 5.72 4.39 -1.95
N VAL A 54 6.49 5.45 -1.81
CA VAL A 54 7.01 5.88 -0.51
C VAL A 54 6.57 7.30 -0.23
N ALA A 55 6.39 7.58 1.07
CA ALA A 55 6.17 8.93 1.57
C ALA A 55 7.49 9.43 2.15
N VAL A 56 7.92 10.59 1.69
CA VAL A 56 9.20 11.19 2.10
C VAL A 56 8.93 12.52 2.79
N VAL A 57 9.50 12.70 3.97
CA VAL A 57 9.46 13.93 4.75
C VAL A 57 10.89 14.24 5.17
N ASP A 58 11.38 15.45 4.83
CA ASP A 58 12.74 15.88 5.14
C ASP A 58 13.80 14.83 4.75
N ASP A 59 13.69 14.33 3.52
CA ASP A 59 14.59 13.33 2.91
C ASP A 59 14.52 11.93 3.56
N ALA A 60 13.63 11.72 4.53
CA ALA A 60 13.45 10.41 5.18
C ALA A 60 12.21 9.71 4.64
N VAL A 61 12.34 8.41 4.38
CA VAL A 61 11.20 7.56 4.02
C VAL A 61 10.44 7.24 5.30
N VAL A 62 9.22 7.74 5.41
CA VAL A 62 8.41 7.64 6.63
C VAL A 62 7.15 6.79 6.47
N GLY A 63 6.87 6.32 5.26
CA GLY A 63 5.73 5.47 4.98
C GLY A 63 5.83 4.83 3.62
N PHE A 64 5.01 3.82 3.39
CA PHE A 64 4.95 3.17 2.08
C PHE A 64 3.53 2.68 1.78
N ALA A 65 3.28 2.50 0.49
CA ALA A 65 2.09 1.84 -0.02
C ALA A 65 2.52 0.85 -1.09
N ILE A 66 1.95 -0.34 -1.04
CA ILE A 66 2.18 -1.36 -2.06
C ILE A 66 0.84 -1.71 -2.67
N CYS A 67 0.77 -1.61 -3.99
CA CYS A 67 -0.43 -1.90 -4.76
C CYS A 67 -0.17 -3.03 -5.73
N VAL A 68 -1.22 -3.77 -6.05
CA VAL A 68 -1.19 -4.80 -7.09
C VAL A 68 -2.24 -4.42 -8.13
N LEU A 69 -1.81 -4.26 -9.38
CA LEU A 69 -2.73 -4.05 -10.50
C LEU A 69 -3.18 -5.41 -11.02
N HIS A 70 -4.47 -5.57 -11.26
CA HIS A 70 -4.98 -6.81 -11.81
C HIS A 70 -6.12 -6.56 -12.79
N GLU A 71 -6.35 -7.54 -13.64
CA GLU A 71 -7.48 -7.54 -14.55
C GLU A 71 -8.76 -7.89 -13.78
N GLY A 72 -9.89 -7.50 -14.36
CA GLY A 72 -11.21 -7.91 -13.86
C GLY A 72 -12.08 -8.31 -15.03
N THR A 73 -13.10 -9.12 -14.75
CA THR A 73 -13.98 -9.65 -15.79
C THR A 73 -15.11 -8.70 -16.16
N TRP A 74 -15.36 -7.67 -15.35
CA TRP A 74 -16.43 -6.70 -15.59
C TRP A 74 -15.88 -5.32 -16.01
N VAL A 75 -14.57 -5.21 -16.23
CA VAL A 75 -13.90 -3.97 -16.65
C VAL A 75 -12.84 -4.29 -17.69
N THR A 76 -12.43 -3.27 -18.45
CA THR A 76 -11.42 -3.43 -19.48
C THR A 76 -10.08 -2.76 -19.10
N THR A 77 -10.07 -2.00 -18.02
CA THR A 77 -8.86 -1.32 -17.53
C THR A 77 -8.46 -1.93 -16.18
N PRO A 78 -7.19 -1.75 -15.77
CA PRO A 78 -6.73 -2.38 -14.53
C PRO A 78 -7.50 -1.93 -13.29
N ILE A 79 -7.59 -2.84 -12.34
CA ILE A 79 -8.07 -2.57 -10.98
C ILE A 79 -6.82 -2.46 -10.10
N CYS A 80 -6.77 -1.47 -9.23
CA CYS A 80 -5.68 -1.31 -8.27
C CYS A 80 -6.12 -1.78 -6.89
N TYR A 81 -5.42 -2.79 -6.39
CA TYR A 81 -5.59 -3.29 -5.03
C TYR A 81 -4.48 -2.71 -4.15
N LEU A 82 -4.85 -1.83 -3.21
CA LEU A 82 -3.93 -1.31 -2.21
C LEU A 82 -3.80 -2.38 -1.12
N GLU A 83 -2.74 -3.17 -1.21
CA GLU A 83 -2.56 -4.31 -0.31
C GLU A 83 -1.93 -3.91 1.01
N ASP A 84 -0.93 -3.04 0.99
CA ASP A 84 -0.17 -2.66 2.17
C ASP A 84 -0.05 -1.14 2.25
N LEU A 85 -0.32 -0.59 3.42
CA LEU A 85 -0.21 0.83 3.71
C LEU A 85 0.29 0.99 5.14
N PHE A 86 1.42 1.65 5.31
CA PHE A 86 2.02 1.81 6.64
C PHE A 86 2.74 3.14 6.75
N VAL A 87 2.61 3.77 7.91
CA VAL A 87 3.31 5.00 8.27
C VAL A 87 4.09 4.74 9.56
N ASP A 88 5.34 5.18 9.59
CA ASP A 88 6.17 5.12 10.78
C ASP A 88 5.39 5.68 11.98
N PRO A 89 5.29 4.93 13.09
CA PRO A 89 4.56 5.42 14.27
C PRO A 89 4.98 6.80 14.75
N ALA A 90 6.23 7.19 14.56
CA ALA A 90 6.74 8.52 14.93
C ALA A 90 6.12 9.65 14.09
N PHE A 91 5.52 9.32 12.94
CA PHE A 91 4.96 10.29 11.99
C PHE A 91 3.44 10.17 11.84
N ARG A 92 2.78 9.38 12.69
CA ARG A 92 1.32 9.23 12.62
C ARG A 92 0.61 10.50 13.09
N GLY A 93 -0.63 10.66 12.63
CA GLY A 93 -1.43 11.83 12.96
C GLY A 93 -1.06 13.09 12.21
N GLN A 94 -0.25 12.98 11.16
CA GLN A 94 0.23 14.12 10.37
C GLN A 94 -0.29 14.13 8.94
N GLY A 95 -1.26 13.27 8.62
CA GLY A 95 -1.91 13.23 7.31
C GLY A 95 -1.14 12.48 6.24
N ILE A 96 -0.13 11.69 6.58
CA ILE A 96 0.70 10.99 5.60
C ILE A 96 -0.09 9.90 4.88
N ALA A 97 -0.82 9.06 5.62
CA ALA A 97 -1.65 8.01 5.00
C ALA A 97 -2.72 8.62 4.10
N ARG A 98 -3.36 9.70 4.54
CA ARG A 98 -4.36 10.43 3.73
C ARG A 98 -3.73 10.93 2.43
N THR A 99 -2.54 11.51 2.51
CA THR A 99 -1.82 12.02 1.34
C THR A 99 -1.47 10.89 0.38
N MET A 100 -1.07 9.73 0.90
CA MET A 100 -0.76 8.56 0.07
C MET A 100 -1.99 8.05 -0.68
N ILE A 101 -3.14 7.94 -0.02
CA ILE A 101 -4.37 7.48 -0.66
C ILE A 101 -4.81 8.49 -1.72
N LYS A 102 -4.75 9.79 -1.43
CA LYS A 102 -5.08 10.84 -2.41
C LYS A 102 -4.15 10.77 -3.62
N SER A 103 -2.87 10.52 -3.39
CA SER A 103 -1.89 10.38 -4.48
C SER A 103 -2.22 9.18 -5.38
N LEU A 104 -2.58 8.05 -4.79
CA LEU A 104 -2.97 6.86 -5.54
C LEU A 104 -4.27 7.09 -6.31
N GLN A 105 -5.22 7.79 -5.72
CA GLN A 105 -6.46 8.15 -6.39
C GLN A 105 -6.20 9.02 -7.62
N SER A 106 -5.32 10.00 -7.48
CA SER A 106 -4.92 10.89 -8.58
C SER A 106 -4.18 10.12 -9.67
N GLU A 107 -3.25 9.25 -9.28
CA GLU A 107 -2.51 8.40 -10.22
C GLU A 107 -3.47 7.50 -11.00
N GLY A 108 -4.44 6.89 -10.33
CA GLY A 108 -5.43 6.04 -10.95
C GLY A 108 -6.31 6.77 -11.96
N ALA A 109 -6.71 8.01 -11.61
CA ALA A 109 -7.47 8.85 -12.53
C ALA A 109 -6.67 9.13 -13.80
N ASP A 110 -5.38 9.45 -13.66
CA ASP A 110 -4.51 9.75 -14.79
C ASP A 110 -4.24 8.52 -15.65
N LYS A 111 -4.07 7.36 -15.04
CA LYS A 111 -3.72 6.11 -15.72
C LYS A 111 -4.93 5.30 -16.18
N GLY A 112 -6.13 5.72 -15.81
CA GLY A 112 -7.35 5.06 -16.22
C GLY A 112 -7.67 3.77 -15.49
N TRP A 113 -7.24 3.64 -14.24
CA TRP A 113 -7.67 2.49 -13.42
C TRP A 113 -9.18 2.53 -13.23
N SER A 114 -9.81 1.36 -13.28
CA SER A 114 -11.27 1.29 -13.12
C SER A 114 -11.70 1.50 -11.68
N ARG A 115 -10.88 1.12 -10.71
CA ARG A 115 -11.12 1.41 -9.29
C ARG A 115 -9.86 1.19 -8.47
N LEU A 116 -9.86 1.79 -7.28
CA LEU A 116 -8.87 1.60 -6.23
C LEU A 116 -9.64 1.03 -5.05
N TYR A 117 -9.20 -0.10 -4.50
CA TYR A 117 -9.88 -0.71 -3.36
C TYR A 117 -8.88 -1.28 -2.38
N TRP A 118 -9.32 -1.40 -1.14
CA TRP A 118 -8.56 -2.05 -0.07
C TRP A 118 -9.55 -2.65 0.93
N HIS A 119 -9.04 -3.50 1.80
CA HIS A 119 -9.83 -4.03 2.90
C HIS A 119 -9.00 -4.04 4.18
N THR A 120 -9.67 -4.04 5.31
CA THR A 120 -9.05 -4.00 6.62
C THR A 120 -9.92 -4.76 7.60
N ARG A 121 -9.38 -5.02 8.79
CA ARG A 121 -10.18 -5.63 9.84
C ARG A 121 -11.28 -4.67 10.28
N ARG A 122 -12.43 -5.23 10.64
CA ARG A 122 -13.61 -4.45 11.02
C ARG A 122 -13.34 -3.47 12.15
N ASP A 123 -12.49 -3.84 13.10
CA ASP A 123 -12.18 -3.04 14.29
C ASP A 123 -10.92 -2.17 14.16
N ASN A 124 -10.33 -2.08 12.98
CA ASN A 124 -9.13 -1.26 12.77
C ASN A 124 -9.48 0.22 12.91
N PRO A 125 -8.82 0.98 13.83
CA PRO A 125 -9.06 2.42 13.97
C PRO A 125 -8.81 3.22 12.70
N ALA A 126 -7.97 2.74 11.78
CA ALA A 126 -7.70 3.40 10.50
C ALA A 126 -8.97 3.56 9.65
N ARG A 127 -10.05 2.86 9.97
CA ARG A 127 -11.33 3.01 9.28
C ARG A 127 -11.89 4.43 9.38
N HIS A 128 -11.54 5.19 10.43
CA HIS A 128 -11.93 6.60 10.52
C HIS A 128 -11.38 7.40 9.34
N LEU A 129 -10.13 7.12 8.94
CA LEU A 129 -9.54 7.74 7.77
C LEU A 129 -10.20 7.22 6.49
N TYR A 130 -10.38 5.91 6.38
CA TYR A 130 -10.91 5.29 5.17
C TYR A 130 -12.33 5.76 4.86
N ASP A 131 -13.14 5.94 5.89
CA ASP A 131 -14.52 6.41 5.75
C ASP A 131 -14.58 7.85 5.19
N GLU A 132 -13.49 8.62 5.28
CA GLU A 132 -13.42 9.94 4.65
C GLU A 132 -13.38 9.86 3.13
N PHE A 133 -12.89 8.75 2.58
CA PHE A 133 -12.76 8.55 1.12
C PHE A 133 -13.98 7.88 0.54
N THR A 134 -14.51 6.88 1.20
CA THR A 134 -15.62 6.07 0.70
C THR A 134 -16.18 5.23 1.85
N PRO A 135 -17.49 4.99 1.85
CA PRO A 135 -18.04 4.05 2.83
C PRO A 135 -17.58 2.61 2.50
N ALA A 136 -17.46 1.79 3.52
CA ALA A 136 -17.21 0.37 3.31
C ALA A 136 -18.43 -0.26 2.61
N ASP A 137 -18.15 -1.16 1.67
CA ASP A 137 -19.24 -1.89 1.00
C ASP A 137 -19.71 -3.09 1.86
N ASP A 138 -20.68 -3.82 1.36
CA ASP A 138 -21.28 -4.94 2.08
C ASP A 138 -20.68 -6.30 1.69
N TYR A 139 -19.58 -6.33 0.96
CA TYR A 139 -18.90 -7.56 0.60
C TYR A 139 -18.14 -8.13 1.78
N VAL A 140 -18.19 -9.44 1.93
CA VAL A 140 -17.40 -10.18 2.93
C VAL A 140 -16.41 -11.05 2.20
N ARG A 141 -15.19 -11.13 2.78
CA ARG A 141 -14.12 -11.90 2.16
C ARG A 141 -14.12 -13.34 2.67
N TYR A 142 -14.04 -14.28 1.74
CA TYR A 142 -13.78 -15.69 2.03
C TYR A 142 -12.37 -16.04 1.54
N ARG A 143 -11.63 -16.78 2.34
CA ARG A 143 -10.26 -17.17 2.00
C ARG A 143 -9.98 -18.61 2.42
N ILE A 144 -9.52 -19.42 1.44
CA ILE A 144 -9.01 -20.76 1.70
C ILE A 144 -7.52 -20.69 1.45
N THR A 145 -6.72 -20.98 2.47
CA THR A 145 -5.26 -20.99 2.34
C THR A 145 -4.83 -22.30 1.71
N LEU A 146 -4.10 -22.26 0.59
CA LEU A 146 -3.74 -23.42 -0.20
C LEU A 146 -2.27 -23.79 -0.10
N GLY A 147 -1.47 -23.03 0.60
CA GLY A 147 -0.05 -23.28 0.73
C GLY A 147 0.55 -22.41 1.82
N SER A 148 1.85 -22.56 2.00
CA SER A 148 2.60 -21.82 3.01
C SER A 148 2.96 -20.42 2.53
#